data_641acac6c01f093a80238b5ed3157e79
#
_entry.id   641acac6c01f093a80238b5ed3157e79
#
_cell.length_a   1.000
_cell.length_b   1.000
_cell.length_c   1.000
_cell.angle_alpha   90.00
_cell.angle_beta   90.00
_cell.angle_gamma   90.00
#
_symmetry.space_group_name_H-M   'P 1'
#
loop_
_entity.id
_entity.type
_entity.pdbx_description
1 polymer ?
#
loop_
_entity_poly.entity_id
_entity_poly.type
_entity_poly.pdbx_seq_one_letter_code
_entity_poly.pdbx_strand_id
1 'polypeptide(L)'
;MSAGLGAFLKAFALETSEQRAAAATAADDHQKATSTSTLSSRQGTQHLHPENPNIHHFEDMSEVPQELQKYWWQRYDIFFKYDDGVWMTDDLWFGVTPEPIACKIAEQMANALPASKTTIIDAFAGAGGNAIAFARSGRWERIFAFEKDPDVLKCAKHNAEVYGVANKIWWVEGDCFEKLKQRFPDFRDDAVVFASPPWGGPTYRGDQVFDLKTMQPYNLHKLYSAFTKISKEVVLYLPRTSDLNQLAKYVPENRNIQVAHYCMWGASKALCAYYGDFGTIS
;
A
#
# COMPACT_ATOMS: atom_id res chain seq x y z
N MET A 1 1.27 40.60 0.51
CA MET A 1 1.68 39.88 1.74
C MET A 1 1.44 38.41 1.47
N SER A 2 2.50 37.66 1.22
CA SER A 2 2.46 36.21 0.93
C SER A 2 2.29 35.51 2.27
N ALA A 3 1.07 35.05 2.56
CA ALA A 3 0.86 34.11 3.65
C ALA A 3 1.51 32.77 3.25
N GLY A 4 2.57 32.39 3.95
CA GLY A 4 3.28 31.15 3.70
C GLY A 4 2.35 29.95 3.93
N LEU A 5 2.12 29.17 2.89
CA LEU A 5 1.48 27.86 2.99
C LEU A 5 2.38 26.95 3.84
N GLY A 6 2.03 26.78 5.11
CA GLY A 6 2.73 25.87 6.00
C GLY A 6 2.33 24.42 5.72
N ALA A 7 3.06 23.73 4.86
CA ALA A 7 2.98 22.29 4.80
C ALA A 7 3.85 21.70 5.92
N PHE A 8 3.28 20.91 6.82
CA PHE A 8 4.04 20.14 7.80
C PHE A 8 4.51 18.85 7.14
N LEU A 9 5.80 18.80 6.78
CA LEU A 9 6.45 17.60 6.22
C LEU A 9 7.11 16.82 7.36
N LYS A 10 6.72 15.57 7.57
CA LYS A 10 7.45 14.62 8.41
C LYS A 10 8.05 13.53 7.54
N ALA A 11 9.34 13.26 7.69
CA ALA A 11 10.03 12.15 7.07
C ALA A 11 10.15 11.00 8.08
N PHE A 12 9.72 9.81 7.68
CA PHE A 12 9.87 8.59 8.47
C PHE A 12 10.89 7.68 7.80
N ALA A 13 12.00 7.43 8.51
CA ALA A 13 12.95 6.40 8.13
C ALA A 13 12.56 5.10 8.83
N LEU A 14 12.21 4.08 8.05
CA LEU A 14 11.86 2.75 8.56
C LEU A 14 13.12 1.90 8.74
N GLU A 15 14.07 2.40 9.53
CA GLU A 15 15.27 1.63 9.88
C GLU A 15 15.82 1.97 11.25
N THR A 16 16.04 0.91 12.03
CA THR A 16 17.09 0.89 13.04
C THR A 16 18.14 -0.16 12.64
N SER A 17 19.40 0.07 13.01
CA SER A 17 20.50 -0.88 12.80
C SER A 17 20.22 -2.27 13.39
N GLU A 18 19.36 -2.36 14.41
CA GLU A 18 18.90 -3.59 15.05
C GLU A 18 17.95 -4.41 14.17
N GLN A 19 17.11 -3.76 13.37
CA GLN A 19 16.21 -4.45 12.43
C GLN A 19 16.97 -5.06 11.24
N ARG A 20 18.09 -4.45 10.84
CA ARG A 20 19.03 -5.03 9.85
C ARG A 20 19.66 -6.31 10.35
N ALA A 21 20.10 -6.33 11.59
CA ALA A 21 20.75 -7.50 12.21
C ALA A 21 19.73 -8.65 12.37
N ALA A 22 18.48 -8.35 12.74
CA ALA A 22 17.42 -9.35 12.88
C ALA A 22 16.97 -9.95 11.54
N ALA A 23 16.88 -9.16 10.48
CA ALA A 23 16.56 -9.64 9.14
C ALA A 23 17.69 -10.47 8.51
N ALA A 24 18.96 -10.06 8.73
CA ALA A 24 20.12 -10.80 8.24
C ALA A 24 20.31 -12.13 8.97
N THR A 25 20.08 -12.18 10.31
CA THR A 25 20.13 -13.44 11.07
C THR A 25 18.99 -14.38 10.74
N ALA A 26 17.78 -13.88 10.45
CA ALA A 26 16.66 -14.71 10.02
C ALA A 26 16.90 -15.34 8.63
N ALA A 27 17.55 -14.63 7.71
CA ALA A 27 17.93 -15.16 6.39
C ALA A 27 19.04 -16.20 6.47
N ASP A 28 20.03 -16.01 7.36
CA ASP A 28 21.15 -16.95 7.55
C ASP A 28 20.73 -18.20 8.31
N ASP A 29 19.79 -18.08 9.26
CA ASP A 29 19.22 -19.23 9.97
C ASP A 29 18.33 -20.07 9.07
N HIS A 30 17.65 -19.49 8.07
CA HIS A 30 16.91 -20.23 7.06
C HIS A 30 17.83 -21.04 6.13
N GLN A 31 19.00 -20.53 5.77
CA GLN A 31 20.00 -21.25 4.96
C GLN A 31 20.71 -22.37 5.73
N LYS A 32 20.89 -22.23 7.05
CA LYS A 32 21.50 -23.29 7.89
C LYS A 32 20.52 -24.37 8.31
N ALA A 33 19.21 -24.08 8.39
CA ALA A 33 18.19 -25.07 8.75
C ALA A 33 17.90 -26.08 7.62
N THR A 34 18.26 -25.77 6.38
CA THR A 34 18.05 -26.68 5.23
C THR A 34 19.11 -27.73 5.03
N SER A 35 20.23 -27.69 5.79
CA SER A 35 21.33 -28.65 5.62
C SER A 35 21.45 -29.77 6.67
N THR A 36 20.61 -29.81 7.68
CA THR A 36 20.62 -30.86 8.70
C THR A 36 19.23 -31.14 9.29
N SER A 37 18.35 -31.83 8.60
CA SER A 37 17.35 -32.68 9.28
C SER A 37 16.77 -33.74 8.34
N THR A 38 17.05 -34.97 8.71
CA THR A 38 16.38 -36.21 8.36
C THR A 38 14.86 -36.09 8.23
N LEU A 39 14.36 -36.73 7.15
CA LEU A 39 12.99 -37.12 6.87
C LEU A 39 12.09 -37.26 8.11
N SER A 40 11.25 -36.25 8.28
CA SER A 40 9.98 -36.36 8.98
C SER A 40 8.92 -35.79 8.06
N SER A 41 7.91 -36.58 7.76
CA SER A 41 6.80 -36.29 6.87
C SER A 41 6.10 -34.97 7.24
N ARG A 42 6.48 -33.87 6.61
CA ARG A 42 5.65 -32.68 6.51
C ARG A 42 4.57 -32.98 5.48
N GLN A 43 3.33 -33.07 5.90
CA GLN A 43 2.19 -32.92 5.01
C GLN A 43 2.36 -31.54 4.35
N GLY A 44 2.83 -31.56 3.09
CA GLY A 44 3.03 -30.36 2.30
C GLY A 44 1.67 -29.71 2.09
N THR A 45 1.52 -28.50 2.55
CA THR A 45 0.63 -27.54 1.89
C THR A 45 1.13 -27.46 0.46
N GLN A 46 0.41 -28.09 -0.47
CA GLN A 46 0.64 -27.90 -1.90
C GLN A 46 0.45 -26.41 -2.13
N HIS A 47 1.52 -25.66 -2.36
CA HIS A 47 1.44 -24.34 -2.92
C HIS A 47 0.78 -24.49 -4.28
N LEU A 48 -0.51 -24.13 -4.36
CA LEU A 48 -1.26 -24.18 -5.61
C LEU A 48 -0.61 -23.12 -6.53
N HIS A 49 0.15 -23.58 -7.52
CA HIS A 49 0.57 -22.71 -8.61
C HIS A 49 -0.68 -22.17 -9.27
N PRO A 50 -0.73 -20.85 -9.55
CA PRO A 50 -1.88 -20.27 -10.20
C PRO A 50 -2.08 -20.88 -11.60
N GLU A 51 -3.31 -21.34 -11.90
CA GLU A 51 -3.64 -21.85 -13.24
C GLU A 51 -3.64 -20.75 -14.33
N ASN A 52 -3.75 -19.47 -13.90
CA ASN A 52 -3.78 -18.33 -14.79
C ASN A 52 -2.34 -17.92 -15.15
N PRO A 53 -1.97 -17.89 -16.45
CA PRO A 53 -0.62 -17.54 -16.90
C PRO A 53 -0.19 -16.11 -16.60
N ASN A 54 -1.13 -15.22 -16.24
CA ASN A 54 -0.83 -13.83 -15.85
C ASN A 54 -0.48 -13.69 -14.37
N ILE A 55 -0.64 -14.76 -13.58
CA ILE A 55 -0.43 -14.76 -12.14
C ILE A 55 0.76 -15.65 -11.83
N HIS A 56 1.71 -15.17 -11.05
CA HIS A 56 2.96 -15.88 -10.76
C HIS A 56 3.25 -15.92 -9.26
N HIS A 57 3.88 -17.01 -8.86
CA HIS A 57 4.71 -17.12 -7.68
C HIS A 57 6.07 -17.63 -8.13
N PHE A 58 7.07 -16.75 -8.21
CA PHE A 58 8.41 -17.15 -8.62
C PHE A 58 9.17 -17.74 -7.44
N GLU A 59 9.61 -18.99 -7.56
CA GLU A 59 10.41 -19.67 -6.55
C GLU A 59 11.90 -19.44 -6.76
N ASP A 60 12.33 -19.30 -8.04
CA ASP A 60 13.74 -19.12 -8.39
C ASP A 60 13.94 -17.92 -9.36
N MET A 61 15.13 -17.33 -9.29
CA MET A 61 15.51 -16.17 -10.13
C MET A 61 15.47 -16.51 -11.63
N SER A 62 15.67 -17.76 -12.02
CA SER A 62 15.65 -18.18 -13.42
C SER A 62 14.25 -18.11 -14.06
N GLU A 63 13.20 -18.08 -13.23
CA GLU A 63 11.80 -17.96 -13.65
C GLU A 63 11.42 -16.48 -13.85
N VAL A 64 12.19 -15.55 -13.26
CA VAL A 64 11.83 -14.14 -13.18
C VAL A 64 12.26 -13.39 -14.44
N PRO A 65 11.34 -12.72 -15.16
CA PRO A 65 11.68 -11.83 -16.27
C PRO A 65 12.75 -10.82 -15.88
N GLN A 66 13.68 -10.53 -16.80
CA GLN A 66 14.86 -9.70 -16.52
C GLN A 66 14.51 -8.33 -15.91
N GLU A 67 13.44 -7.71 -16.40
CA GLU A 67 12.94 -6.41 -15.91
C GLU A 67 12.39 -6.46 -14.49
N LEU A 68 11.96 -7.63 -14.02
CA LEU A 68 11.39 -7.84 -12.69
C LEU A 68 12.41 -8.27 -11.64
N GLN A 69 13.59 -8.79 -12.06
CA GLN A 69 14.57 -9.36 -11.14
C GLN A 69 14.97 -8.43 -10.00
N LYS A 70 15.16 -7.14 -10.27
CA LYS A 70 15.49 -6.14 -9.24
C LYS A 70 14.40 -5.96 -8.18
N TYR A 71 13.15 -6.23 -8.53
CA TYR A 71 12.02 -6.16 -7.60
C TYR A 71 11.88 -7.49 -6.84
N TRP A 72 12.09 -8.61 -7.52
CA TRP A 72 12.08 -9.92 -6.88
C TRP A 72 13.16 -10.04 -5.80
N TRP A 73 14.34 -9.43 -5.99
CA TRP A 73 15.35 -9.31 -4.92
C TRP A 73 14.82 -8.60 -3.66
N GLN A 74 13.81 -7.74 -3.80
CA GLN A 74 13.15 -7.03 -2.70
C GLN A 74 11.84 -7.70 -2.26
N ARG A 75 11.57 -8.95 -2.70
CA ARG A 75 10.29 -9.63 -2.45
C ARG A 75 9.90 -9.71 -0.98
N TYR A 76 10.86 -9.87 -0.10
CA TYR A 76 10.61 -9.90 1.36
C TYR A 76 10.35 -8.51 1.95
N ASP A 77 10.82 -7.44 1.31
CA ASP A 77 10.40 -6.09 1.66
C ASP A 77 8.97 -5.81 1.18
N ILE A 78 8.56 -6.43 0.08
CA ILE A 78 7.24 -6.27 -0.52
C ILE A 78 6.21 -7.08 0.27
N PHE A 79 6.51 -8.36 0.54
CA PHE A 79 5.72 -9.25 1.36
C PHE A 79 6.65 -10.13 2.20
N PHE A 80 6.64 -10.00 3.53
CA PHE A 80 7.47 -10.82 4.42
C PHE A 80 7.22 -12.32 4.26
N LYS A 81 5.96 -12.66 3.94
CA LYS A 81 5.50 -14.02 3.70
C LYS A 81 5.57 -14.45 2.24
N TYR A 82 6.49 -13.86 1.46
CA TYR A 82 6.55 -14.16 0.03
C TYR A 82 6.62 -15.68 -0.23
N ASP A 83 7.52 -16.38 0.46
CA ASP A 83 7.73 -17.83 0.29
C ASP A 83 6.57 -18.68 0.82
N ASP A 84 5.60 -18.09 1.55
CA ASP A 84 4.35 -18.79 1.94
C ASP A 84 3.35 -18.85 0.75
N GLY A 85 3.75 -18.46 -0.46
CA GLY A 85 3.00 -18.60 -1.70
C GLY A 85 2.25 -17.33 -2.13
N VAL A 86 2.82 -16.13 -1.93
CA VAL A 86 2.24 -14.86 -2.40
C VAL A 86 2.12 -14.82 -3.92
N TRP A 87 0.98 -14.43 -4.44
CA TRP A 87 0.71 -14.29 -5.88
C TRP A 87 0.85 -12.86 -6.36
N MET A 88 1.47 -12.69 -7.54
CA MET A 88 1.67 -11.41 -8.21
C MET A 88 1.38 -11.52 -9.70
N THR A 89 0.94 -10.43 -10.33
CA THR A 89 1.09 -10.22 -11.77
C THR A 89 2.35 -9.41 -12.03
N ASP A 90 2.86 -9.38 -13.26
CA ASP A 90 4.08 -8.65 -13.62
C ASP A 90 4.00 -7.16 -13.27
N ASP A 91 2.86 -6.52 -13.56
CA ASP A 91 2.66 -5.10 -13.30
C ASP A 91 2.65 -4.74 -11.81
N LEU A 92 2.23 -5.67 -10.95
CA LEU A 92 2.17 -5.43 -9.50
C LEU A 92 3.55 -5.18 -8.89
N TRP A 93 4.61 -5.79 -9.43
CA TRP A 93 5.97 -5.60 -8.94
C TRP A 93 6.44 -4.15 -8.98
N PHE A 94 5.89 -3.34 -9.89
CA PHE A 94 6.27 -1.93 -10.05
C PHE A 94 5.56 -0.99 -9.08
N GLY A 95 4.37 -1.35 -8.62
CA GLY A 95 3.45 -0.43 -7.93
C GLY A 95 3.04 -0.84 -6.51
N VAL A 96 3.40 -2.04 -6.06
CA VAL A 96 3.01 -2.51 -4.73
C VAL A 96 3.72 -1.70 -3.62
N THR A 97 2.96 -1.34 -2.59
CA THR A 97 3.52 -0.70 -1.39
C THR A 97 4.31 -1.73 -0.59
N PRO A 98 5.60 -1.49 -0.27
CA PRO A 98 6.36 -2.39 0.61
C PRO A 98 5.67 -2.60 1.96
N GLU A 99 5.68 -3.83 2.47
CA GLU A 99 4.94 -4.19 3.69
C GLU A 99 5.30 -3.33 4.91
N PRO A 100 6.57 -2.99 5.21
CA PRO A 100 6.90 -2.11 6.33
C PRO A 100 6.24 -0.72 6.20
N ILE A 101 6.16 -0.19 4.97
CA ILE A 101 5.50 1.09 4.71
C ILE A 101 3.99 0.95 4.89
N ALA A 102 3.36 -0.10 4.33
CA ALA A 102 1.93 -0.35 4.49
C ALA A 102 1.55 -0.51 5.96
N CYS A 103 2.34 -1.22 6.75
CA CYS A 103 2.16 -1.37 8.19
C CYS A 103 2.29 -0.02 8.94
N LYS A 104 3.29 0.81 8.57
CA LYS A 104 3.46 2.14 9.19
C LYS A 104 2.30 3.07 8.86
N ILE A 105 1.81 3.05 7.62
CA ILE A 105 0.60 3.80 7.23
C ILE A 105 -0.60 3.35 8.06
N ALA A 106 -0.81 2.04 8.18
CA ALA A 106 -1.93 1.48 8.96
C ALA A 106 -1.85 1.88 10.44
N GLU A 107 -0.67 1.85 11.05
CA GLU A 107 -0.42 2.31 12.42
C GLU A 107 -0.72 3.80 12.59
N GLN A 108 -0.19 4.64 11.71
CA GLN A 108 -0.38 6.09 11.75
C GLN A 108 -1.85 6.47 11.61
N MET A 109 -2.56 5.86 10.66
CA MET A 109 -4.00 6.08 10.49
C MET A 109 -4.80 5.60 11.71
N ALA A 110 -4.42 4.47 12.30
CA ALA A 110 -5.06 3.96 13.51
C ALA A 110 -4.94 4.93 14.69
N ASN A 111 -3.75 5.52 14.86
CA ASN A 111 -3.43 6.40 15.99
C ASN A 111 -3.96 7.84 15.79
N ALA A 112 -4.01 8.32 14.54
CA ALA A 112 -4.38 9.69 14.23
C ALA A 112 -5.89 9.92 14.09
N LEU A 113 -6.70 8.85 14.08
CA LEU A 113 -8.14 8.94 13.86
C LEU A 113 -8.94 8.56 15.12
N PRO A 114 -10.06 9.25 15.38
CA PRO A 114 -10.92 8.93 16.53
C PRO A 114 -11.57 7.54 16.36
N ALA A 115 -11.95 6.92 17.48
CA ALA A 115 -12.56 5.59 17.51
C ALA A 115 -13.86 5.49 16.70
N SER A 116 -14.55 6.62 16.49
CA SER A 116 -15.77 6.69 15.67
C SER A 116 -15.54 6.41 14.17
N LYS A 117 -14.29 6.48 13.70
CA LYS A 117 -13.93 6.08 12.35
C LYS A 117 -13.69 4.56 12.33
N THR A 118 -14.71 3.80 11.98
CA THR A 118 -14.68 2.32 12.04
C THR A 118 -14.48 1.66 10.69
N THR A 119 -14.63 2.40 9.60
CA THR A 119 -14.56 1.90 8.23
C THR A 119 -13.34 2.46 7.49
N ILE A 120 -12.56 1.60 6.84
CA ILE A 120 -11.53 2.02 5.89
C ILE A 120 -11.84 1.51 4.49
N ILE A 121 -11.61 2.36 3.51
CA ILE A 121 -11.77 2.07 2.08
C ILE A 121 -10.40 2.16 1.43
N ASP A 122 -9.87 1.04 0.95
CA ASP A 122 -8.71 0.99 0.06
C ASP A 122 -9.22 1.07 -1.38
N ALA A 123 -9.06 2.23 -2.01
CA ALA A 123 -9.65 2.51 -3.32
C ALA A 123 -8.89 1.86 -4.49
N PHE A 124 -7.65 1.41 -4.27
CA PHE A 124 -6.79 0.77 -5.27
C PHE A 124 -6.00 -0.35 -4.61
N ALA A 125 -6.63 -1.50 -4.41
CA ALA A 125 -6.10 -2.55 -3.57
C ALA A 125 -4.84 -3.22 -4.15
N GLY A 126 -4.68 -3.28 -5.47
CA GLY A 126 -3.54 -3.94 -6.11
C GLY A 126 -3.39 -5.37 -5.59
N ALA A 127 -2.17 -5.76 -5.23
CA ALA A 127 -1.86 -7.07 -4.63
C ALA A 127 -2.40 -7.28 -3.20
N GLY A 128 -3.12 -6.30 -2.65
CA GLY A 128 -3.70 -6.36 -1.31
C GLY A 128 -2.81 -5.85 -0.18
N GLY A 129 -1.61 -5.36 -0.45
CA GLY A 129 -0.62 -5.02 0.58
C GLY A 129 -1.14 -4.05 1.65
N ASN A 130 -1.78 -2.95 1.25
CA ASN A 130 -2.35 -1.98 2.20
C ASN A 130 -3.60 -2.54 2.90
N ALA A 131 -4.52 -3.18 2.18
CA ALA A 131 -5.72 -3.79 2.77
C ALA A 131 -5.36 -4.86 3.81
N ILE A 132 -4.34 -5.68 3.55
CA ILE A 132 -3.79 -6.67 4.49
C ILE A 132 -3.21 -5.97 5.73
N ALA A 133 -2.44 -4.89 5.56
CA ALA A 133 -1.89 -4.13 6.68
C ALA A 133 -3.00 -3.51 7.54
N PHE A 134 -4.04 -2.96 6.94
CA PHE A 134 -5.22 -2.47 7.66
C PHE A 134 -5.93 -3.59 8.43
N ALA A 135 -6.09 -4.77 7.83
CA ALA A 135 -6.72 -5.91 8.49
C ALA A 135 -5.91 -6.45 9.67
N ARG A 136 -4.57 -6.45 9.56
CA ARG A 136 -3.64 -6.89 10.61
C ARG A 136 -3.55 -5.89 11.76
N SER A 137 -3.78 -4.60 11.51
CA SER A 137 -3.79 -3.58 12.57
C SER A 137 -4.88 -3.82 13.63
N GLY A 138 -5.94 -4.56 13.29
CA GLY A 138 -7.06 -4.85 14.18
C GLY A 138 -7.91 -3.62 14.53
N ARG A 139 -7.65 -2.47 13.88
CA ARG A 139 -8.28 -1.18 14.20
C ARG A 139 -9.67 -1.03 13.57
N TRP A 140 -9.88 -1.63 12.41
CA TRP A 140 -11.03 -1.37 11.57
C TRP A 140 -12.10 -2.47 11.71
N GLU A 141 -13.35 -2.08 11.89
CA GLU A 141 -14.49 -3.02 11.89
C GLU A 141 -14.84 -3.45 10.46
N ARG A 142 -14.68 -2.53 9.50
CA ARG A 142 -14.99 -2.75 8.09
C ARG A 142 -13.84 -2.29 7.21
N ILE A 143 -13.38 -3.17 6.34
CA ILE A 143 -12.31 -2.89 5.37
C ILE A 143 -12.85 -3.21 4.00
N PHE A 144 -13.08 -2.20 3.17
CA PHE A 144 -13.47 -2.37 1.77
C PHE A 144 -12.26 -2.15 0.88
N ALA A 145 -11.96 -3.10 0.00
CA ALA A 145 -10.82 -3.05 -0.91
C ALA A 145 -11.31 -3.17 -2.35
N PHE A 146 -11.02 -2.17 -3.16
CA PHE A 146 -11.48 -2.06 -4.54
C PHE A 146 -10.34 -2.38 -5.50
N GLU A 147 -10.59 -3.30 -6.43
CA GLU A 147 -9.68 -3.59 -7.53
C GLU A 147 -10.48 -3.86 -8.81
N LYS A 148 -10.06 -3.22 -9.90
CA LYS A 148 -10.79 -3.32 -11.19
C LYS A 148 -10.34 -4.49 -12.05
N ASP A 149 -9.08 -4.92 -11.89
CA ASP A 149 -8.51 -6.02 -12.64
C ASP A 149 -8.83 -7.34 -11.91
N PRO A 150 -9.50 -8.30 -12.56
CA PRO A 150 -9.90 -9.55 -11.91
C PRO A 150 -8.69 -10.44 -11.57
N ASP A 151 -7.59 -10.42 -12.34
CA ASP A 151 -6.38 -11.20 -12.04
C ASP A 151 -5.66 -10.61 -10.83
N VAL A 152 -5.53 -9.29 -10.78
CA VAL A 152 -4.97 -8.56 -9.63
C VAL A 152 -5.81 -8.79 -8.38
N LEU A 153 -7.15 -8.73 -8.51
CA LEU A 153 -8.06 -9.02 -7.40
C LEU A 153 -7.92 -10.46 -6.89
N LYS A 154 -7.69 -11.43 -7.79
CA LYS A 154 -7.42 -12.82 -7.43
C LYS A 154 -6.14 -12.93 -6.62
N CYS A 155 -5.07 -12.26 -7.03
CA CYS A 155 -3.83 -12.16 -6.25
C CYS A 155 -4.09 -11.58 -4.85
N ALA A 156 -4.80 -10.45 -4.76
CA ALA A 156 -5.07 -9.79 -3.49
C ALA A 156 -5.84 -10.68 -2.50
N LYS A 157 -6.87 -11.39 -2.97
CA LYS A 157 -7.65 -12.32 -2.15
C LYS A 157 -6.78 -13.47 -1.64
N HIS A 158 -6.01 -14.11 -2.53
CA HIS A 158 -5.08 -15.17 -2.17
C HIS A 158 -4.03 -14.69 -1.18
N ASN A 159 -3.42 -13.54 -1.41
CA ASN A 159 -2.43 -12.97 -0.50
C ASN A 159 -3.02 -12.70 0.90
N ALA A 160 -4.28 -12.26 0.97
CA ALA A 160 -4.97 -12.11 2.26
C ALA A 160 -5.20 -13.45 2.97
N GLU A 161 -5.38 -14.56 2.24
CA GLU A 161 -5.43 -15.92 2.80
C GLU A 161 -4.05 -16.33 3.36
N VAL A 162 -2.96 -16.08 2.63
CA VAL A 162 -1.57 -16.32 3.10
C VAL A 162 -1.29 -15.56 4.41
N TYR A 163 -1.83 -14.35 4.54
CA TYR A 163 -1.70 -13.56 5.77
C TYR A 163 -2.75 -13.87 6.85
N GLY A 164 -3.70 -14.77 6.58
CA GLY A 164 -4.74 -15.18 7.54
C GLY A 164 -5.77 -14.08 7.86
N VAL A 165 -6.00 -13.15 6.94
CA VAL A 165 -6.91 -12.00 7.13
C VAL A 165 -8.02 -11.92 6.07
N ALA A 166 -8.16 -12.91 5.21
CA ALA A 166 -9.11 -12.90 4.10
C ALA A 166 -10.56 -12.60 4.54
N ASN A 167 -10.97 -13.12 5.70
CA ASN A 167 -12.31 -12.94 6.26
C ASN A 167 -12.56 -11.55 6.87
N LYS A 168 -11.54 -10.67 6.94
CA LYS A 168 -11.64 -9.31 7.47
C LYS A 168 -11.81 -8.25 6.39
N ILE A 169 -11.70 -8.63 5.10
CA ILE A 169 -11.67 -7.68 3.98
C ILE A 169 -12.84 -7.97 3.04
N TRP A 170 -13.64 -6.94 2.76
CA TRP A 170 -14.68 -6.97 1.73
C TRP A 170 -14.09 -6.52 0.39
N TRP A 171 -13.83 -7.49 -0.47
CA TRP A 171 -13.30 -7.26 -1.80
C TRP A 171 -14.39 -6.84 -2.77
N VAL A 172 -14.17 -5.75 -3.50
CA VAL A 172 -15.10 -5.19 -4.47
C VAL A 172 -14.44 -5.12 -5.84
N GLU A 173 -14.89 -5.97 -6.76
CA GLU A 173 -14.43 -5.95 -8.15
C GLU A 173 -15.03 -4.77 -8.91
N GLY A 174 -14.18 -4.00 -9.60
CA GLY A 174 -14.55 -2.93 -10.51
C GLY A 174 -13.93 -1.58 -10.17
N ASP A 175 -14.25 -0.59 -10.99
CA ASP A 175 -13.76 0.79 -10.84
C ASP A 175 -14.27 1.40 -9.54
N CYS A 176 -13.36 1.84 -8.68
CA CYS A 176 -13.71 2.40 -7.37
C CYS A 176 -14.59 3.65 -7.48
N PHE A 177 -14.40 4.50 -8.50
CA PHE A 177 -15.19 5.71 -8.68
C PHE A 177 -16.67 5.41 -9.01
N GLU A 178 -16.92 4.34 -9.78
CA GLU A 178 -18.27 3.89 -10.11
C GLU A 178 -18.92 3.19 -8.93
N LYS A 179 -18.20 2.25 -8.31
CA LYS A 179 -18.73 1.45 -7.20
C LYS A 179 -19.03 2.29 -5.96
N LEU A 180 -18.15 3.24 -5.63
CA LEU A 180 -18.35 4.14 -4.49
C LEU A 180 -19.57 5.04 -4.67
N LYS A 181 -19.85 5.52 -5.87
CA LYS A 181 -21.06 6.31 -6.14
C LYS A 181 -22.36 5.51 -5.92
N GLN A 182 -22.34 4.21 -6.22
CA GLN A 182 -23.52 3.36 -6.14
C GLN A 182 -23.83 2.84 -4.74
N ARG A 183 -22.80 2.61 -3.92
CA ARG A 183 -22.95 1.84 -2.68
C ARG A 183 -22.64 2.61 -1.38
N PHE A 184 -22.04 3.81 -1.46
CA PHE A 184 -21.45 4.44 -0.29
C PHE A 184 -21.84 5.90 -0.01
N PRO A 185 -23.06 6.37 -0.34
CA PRO A 185 -23.44 7.73 0.02
C PRO A 185 -23.53 7.96 1.52
N ASP A 186 -23.68 6.87 2.33
CA ASP A 186 -23.99 6.93 3.76
C ASP A 186 -22.79 6.71 4.70
N PHE A 187 -21.57 6.51 4.16
CA PHE A 187 -20.38 6.26 4.98
C PHE A 187 -19.56 7.51 5.38
N ARG A 188 -20.13 8.69 5.17
CA ARG A 188 -19.38 9.95 5.22
C ARG A 188 -18.75 10.26 6.57
N ASP A 189 -19.38 9.85 7.65
CA ASP A 189 -18.96 10.22 9.00
C ASP A 189 -18.06 9.18 9.67
N ASP A 190 -18.16 7.90 9.32
CA ASP A 190 -17.39 6.83 9.93
C ASP A 190 -16.30 6.24 9.03
N ALA A 191 -16.32 6.54 7.74
CA ALA A 191 -15.32 6.03 6.80
C ALA A 191 -14.10 6.94 6.65
N VAL A 192 -12.99 6.31 6.27
CA VAL A 192 -11.75 6.94 5.80
C VAL A 192 -11.38 6.34 4.45
N VAL A 193 -10.94 7.15 3.50
CA VAL A 193 -10.46 6.67 2.21
C VAL A 193 -8.95 6.70 2.18
N PHE A 194 -8.34 5.56 1.90
CA PHE A 194 -6.94 5.42 1.49
C PHE A 194 -6.89 5.14 -0.01
N ALA A 195 -5.99 5.78 -0.72
CA ALA A 195 -5.80 5.58 -2.15
C ALA A 195 -4.34 5.58 -2.53
N SER A 196 -3.88 4.45 -3.11
CA SER A 196 -2.59 4.29 -3.78
C SER A 196 -2.82 4.12 -5.28
N PRO A 197 -3.16 5.21 -6.00
CA PRO A 197 -3.48 5.13 -7.42
C PRO A 197 -2.26 4.81 -8.26
N PRO A 198 -2.41 4.30 -9.49
CA PRO A 198 -1.30 4.24 -10.43
C PRO A 198 -0.77 5.65 -10.75
N TRP A 199 0.58 5.76 -10.92
CA TRP A 199 1.27 7.04 -11.11
C TRP A 199 1.71 7.31 -12.56
N GLY A 200 1.22 6.52 -13.52
CA GLY A 200 1.61 6.64 -14.93
C GLY A 200 2.85 5.85 -15.31
N GLY A 201 3.26 4.88 -14.49
CA GLY A 201 4.42 4.02 -14.74
C GLY A 201 5.75 4.59 -14.20
N PRO A 202 6.89 3.93 -14.44
CA PRO A 202 8.16 4.24 -13.79
C PRO A 202 8.84 5.54 -14.26
N THR A 203 8.32 6.22 -15.26
CA THR A 203 8.87 7.45 -15.84
C THR A 203 8.92 8.62 -14.86
N TYR A 204 8.02 8.66 -13.87
CA TYR A 204 8.01 9.68 -12.80
C TYR A 204 9.32 9.77 -12.00
N ARG A 205 10.16 8.74 -12.06
CA ARG A 205 11.42 8.67 -11.27
C ARG A 205 12.48 9.70 -11.70
N GLY A 206 12.36 10.23 -12.93
CA GLY A 206 13.25 11.25 -13.46
C GLY A 206 12.88 12.68 -13.04
N ASP A 207 11.68 12.90 -12.52
CA ASP A 207 11.20 14.22 -12.19
C ASP A 207 11.75 14.69 -10.84
N GLN A 208 12.38 15.87 -10.83
CA GLN A 208 12.77 16.53 -9.56
C GLN A 208 11.55 16.95 -8.76
N VAL A 209 10.50 17.43 -9.44
CA VAL A 209 9.18 17.75 -8.88
C VAL A 209 8.13 17.14 -9.79
N PHE A 210 7.35 16.20 -9.26
CA PHE A 210 6.31 15.49 -10.01
C PHE A 210 5.03 16.33 -10.06
N ASP A 211 4.57 16.64 -11.28
CA ASP A 211 3.34 17.40 -11.52
C ASP A 211 2.09 16.51 -11.37
N LEU A 212 1.44 16.60 -10.23
CA LEU A 212 0.22 15.82 -9.92
C LEU A 212 -0.98 16.14 -10.82
N LYS A 213 -0.96 17.25 -11.57
CA LYS A 213 -2.02 17.57 -12.54
C LYS A 213 -1.93 16.70 -13.79
N THR A 214 -0.72 16.25 -14.13
CA THR A 214 -0.45 15.41 -15.31
C THR A 214 -0.42 13.91 -14.99
N MET A 215 -0.55 13.54 -13.71
CA MET A 215 -0.56 12.14 -13.28
C MET A 215 -1.66 11.34 -13.99
N GLN A 216 -1.29 10.16 -14.50
CA GLN A 216 -2.17 9.28 -15.26
C GLN A 216 -2.38 7.94 -14.54
N PRO A 217 -3.53 7.32 -14.69
CA PRO A 217 -4.74 7.76 -15.43
C PRO A 217 -5.61 8.73 -14.62
N TYR A 218 -5.24 9.02 -13.37
CA TYR A 218 -6.01 9.87 -12.48
C TYR A 218 -5.14 10.98 -11.90
N ASN A 219 -5.46 12.23 -12.22
CA ASN A 219 -4.78 13.38 -11.63
C ASN A 219 -5.29 13.68 -10.21
N LEU A 220 -4.54 14.53 -9.48
CA LEU A 220 -4.86 14.91 -8.11
C LEU A 220 -6.30 15.46 -7.96
N HIS A 221 -6.72 16.30 -8.91
CA HIS A 221 -8.07 16.89 -8.86
C HIS A 221 -9.17 15.82 -8.89
N LYS A 222 -9.04 14.82 -9.78
CA LYS A 222 -10.00 13.73 -9.88
C LYS A 222 -10.04 12.89 -8.60
N LEU A 223 -8.87 12.53 -8.06
CA LEU A 223 -8.77 11.75 -6.82
C LEU A 223 -9.39 12.49 -5.65
N TYR A 224 -8.95 13.72 -5.40
CA TYR A 224 -9.43 14.53 -4.29
C TYR A 224 -10.94 14.77 -4.38
N SER A 225 -11.41 15.25 -5.54
CA SER A 225 -12.83 15.60 -5.74
C SER A 225 -13.77 14.39 -5.66
N ALA A 226 -13.29 13.18 -6.03
CA ALA A 226 -14.09 11.98 -5.91
C ALA A 226 -14.15 11.48 -4.47
N PHE A 227 -13.01 11.36 -3.80
CA PHE A 227 -12.94 10.73 -2.49
C PHE A 227 -13.46 11.63 -1.36
N THR A 228 -13.32 12.96 -1.46
CA THR A 228 -13.89 13.87 -0.46
C THR A 228 -15.42 13.94 -0.50
N LYS A 229 -16.07 13.39 -1.52
CA LYS A 229 -17.52 13.16 -1.54
C LYS A 229 -17.94 11.95 -0.69
N ILE A 230 -17.00 11.02 -0.47
CA ILE A 230 -17.24 9.77 0.27
C ILE A 230 -16.86 9.95 1.75
N SER A 231 -15.74 10.59 2.03
CA SER A 231 -15.24 10.84 3.38
C SER A 231 -14.55 12.21 3.47
N LYS A 232 -14.57 12.81 4.65
CA LYS A 232 -13.77 14.00 4.96
C LYS A 232 -12.29 13.68 5.09
N GLU A 233 -11.98 12.46 5.55
CA GLU A 233 -10.64 11.96 5.78
C GLU A 233 -10.20 11.13 4.58
N VAL A 234 -9.20 11.67 3.86
CA VAL A 234 -8.63 11.05 2.65
C VAL A 234 -7.11 11.02 2.76
N VAL A 235 -6.53 9.85 2.55
CA VAL A 235 -5.08 9.65 2.48
C VAL A 235 -4.69 9.25 1.07
N LEU A 236 -3.79 10.01 0.46
CA LEU A 236 -3.26 9.73 -0.87
C LEU A 236 -1.79 9.31 -0.78
N TYR A 237 -1.48 8.09 -1.23
CA TYR A 237 -0.12 7.58 -1.38
C TYR A 237 0.40 7.94 -2.76
N LEU A 238 1.45 8.75 -2.83
CA LEU A 238 1.86 9.47 -4.03
C LEU A 238 3.38 9.36 -4.26
N PRO A 239 3.88 9.70 -5.48
CA PRO A 239 5.30 9.77 -5.77
C PRO A 239 6.06 10.62 -4.76
N ARG A 240 7.26 10.18 -4.39
CA ARG A 240 8.13 10.88 -3.42
C ARG A 240 8.46 12.32 -3.77
N THR A 241 8.43 12.66 -5.05
CA THR A 241 8.75 13.99 -5.60
C THR A 241 7.51 14.83 -5.90
N SER A 242 6.32 14.43 -5.43
CA SER A 242 5.07 15.17 -5.65
C SER A 242 5.17 16.63 -5.23
N ASP A 243 4.62 17.53 -6.06
CA ASP A 243 4.57 18.96 -5.78
C ASP A 243 3.67 19.27 -4.57
N LEU A 244 4.30 19.59 -3.44
CA LEU A 244 3.60 19.89 -2.19
C LEU A 244 2.69 21.12 -2.29
N ASN A 245 3.01 22.09 -3.18
CA ASN A 245 2.16 23.24 -3.40
C ASN A 245 0.85 22.86 -4.08
N GLN A 246 0.87 21.83 -4.92
CA GLN A 246 -0.36 21.30 -5.52
C GLN A 246 -1.24 20.59 -4.50
N LEU A 247 -0.64 19.84 -3.58
CA LEU A 247 -1.37 19.19 -2.48
C LEU A 247 -2.03 20.23 -1.57
N ALA A 248 -1.30 21.28 -1.21
CA ALA A 248 -1.78 22.32 -0.32
C ALA A 248 -2.96 23.13 -0.86
N LYS A 249 -3.16 23.20 -2.19
CA LYS A 249 -4.28 23.92 -2.82
C LYS A 249 -5.67 23.38 -2.46
N TYR A 250 -5.75 22.16 -1.98
CA TYR A 250 -7.02 21.52 -1.60
C TYR A 250 -7.32 21.62 -0.11
N VAL A 251 -6.50 22.33 0.64
CA VAL A 251 -6.70 22.55 2.07
C VAL A 251 -7.25 23.97 2.29
N PRO A 252 -8.23 24.17 3.19
CA PRO A 252 -8.69 25.52 3.56
C PRO A 252 -7.54 26.42 4.02
N GLU A 253 -7.62 27.72 3.75
CA GLU A 253 -6.54 28.70 4.04
C GLU A 253 -6.09 28.73 5.51
N ASN A 254 -6.96 28.35 6.44
CA ASN A 254 -6.69 28.33 7.88
C ASN A 254 -6.23 26.93 8.39
N ARG A 255 -5.96 25.97 7.52
CA ARG A 255 -5.51 24.63 7.87
C ARG A 255 -4.22 24.27 7.16
N ASN A 256 -3.45 23.36 7.76
CA ASN A 256 -2.24 22.79 7.18
C ASN A 256 -2.51 21.35 6.74
N ILE A 257 -1.95 20.96 5.59
CA ILE A 257 -1.89 19.55 5.20
C ILE A 257 -0.76 18.86 5.95
N GLN A 258 -1.00 17.65 6.43
CA GLN A 258 0.06 16.79 6.94
C GLN A 258 0.55 15.90 5.81
N VAL A 259 1.87 15.81 5.65
CA VAL A 259 2.53 14.97 4.66
C VAL A 259 3.59 14.12 5.37
N ALA A 260 3.46 12.80 5.25
CA ALA A 260 4.44 11.84 5.73
C ALA A 260 5.27 11.33 4.56
N HIS A 261 6.59 11.36 4.68
CA HIS A 261 7.53 10.88 3.68
C HIS A 261 8.15 9.56 4.14
N TYR A 262 8.00 8.52 3.35
CA TYR A 262 8.46 7.16 3.69
C TYR A 262 9.78 6.83 3.01
N CYS A 263 10.73 6.40 3.83
CA CYS A 263 12.05 5.95 3.40
C CYS A 263 12.28 4.51 3.86
N MET A 264 12.93 3.73 3.02
CA MET A 264 13.42 2.39 3.35
C MET A 264 14.86 2.23 2.88
N TRP A 265 15.73 1.66 3.70
CA TRP A 265 17.13 1.41 3.37
C TRP A 265 17.85 2.69 2.88
N GLY A 266 17.59 3.81 3.57
CA GLY A 266 18.14 5.12 3.20
C GLY A 266 17.59 5.70 1.89
N ALA A 267 16.65 5.02 1.21
CA ALA A 267 16.05 5.47 -0.03
C ALA A 267 14.61 5.94 0.17
N SER A 268 14.31 7.13 -0.34
CA SER A 268 12.96 7.66 -0.41
C SER A 268 12.08 6.79 -1.33
N LYS A 269 10.91 6.37 -0.86
CA LYS A 269 9.97 5.51 -1.60
C LYS A 269 8.76 6.28 -2.10
N ALA A 270 8.04 6.94 -1.19
CA ALA A 270 6.79 7.63 -1.47
C ALA A 270 6.46 8.65 -0.39
N LEU A 271 5.36 9.37 -0.57
CA LEU A 271 4.75 10.18 0.48
C LEU A 271 3.25 9.89 0.60
N CYS A 272 2.69 10.13 1.81
CA CYS A 272 1.25 10.23 2.01
C CYS A 272 0.83 11.66 2.30
N ALA A 273 -0.21 12.11 1.62
CA ALA A 273 -0.90 13.36 1.90
C ALA A 273 -2.19 13.07 2.68
N TYR A 274 -2.34 13.66 3.86
CA TYR A 274 -3.46 13.44 4.78
C TYR A 274 -4.40 14.64 4.74
N TYR A 275 -5.58 14.46 4.17
CA TYR A 275 -6.65 15.47 4.09
C TYR A 275 -7.75 15.14 5.09
N GLY A 276 -8.21 16.14 5.85
CA GLY A 276 -9.27 15.98 6.84
C GLY A 276 -8.79 16.19 8.27
N ASP A 277 -9.55 15.66 9.23
CA ASP A 277 -9.32 15.88 10.66
C ASP A 277 -8.49 14.73 11.27
N PHE A 278 -7.23 14.65 10.86
CA PHE A 278 -6.27 13.76 11.47
C PHE A 278 -5.60 14.42 12.67
N GLY A 279 -5.40 13.67 13.76
CA GLY A 279 -4.44 14.00 14.79
C GLY A 279 -3.01 14.05 14.22
N THR A 280 -2.03 14.30 15.08
CA THR A 280 -0.63 14.37 14.62
C THR A 280 -0.19 13.02 14.04
N ILE A 281 0.26 13.01 12.79
CA ILE A 281 0.89 11.85 12.16
C ILE A 281 2.31 11.71 12.74
N SER A 282 2.57 10.60 13.46
CA SER A 282 3.83 10.36 14.18
C SER A 282 4.46 9.03 13.77
#